data_081184f11765baafeb2fe4b146000f3a
#
_entry.id   081184f11765baafeb2fe4b146000f3a
#
_cell.length_a   1.000
_cell.length_b   1.000
_cell.length_c   1.000
_cell.angle_alpha   90.00
_cell.angle_beta   90.00
_cell.angle_gamma   90.00
#
_symmetry.space_group_name_H-M   'P 1'
#
loop_
_entity.id
_entity.type
_entity.pdbx_description
1 polymer ?
#
loop_
_entity_poly.entity_id
_entity_poly.type
_entity_poly.pdbx_seq_one_letter_code
_entity_poly.pdbx_strand_id
1 'polypeptide(L)'
;MDKFLFYREWSRILLEFEIEVMKSRNSDLEKGVIKEKYRLLEVLDKAYEQKNMTLLKRFFKYMSADMIELYSASEREPVNARLRAACGEDLTKYDKRLANSVQRIVKRGKIRNGDEYEKVRT
;
A
#
# COMPACT_ATOMS: atom_id res chain seq x y z
N MET A 1 5.26 -17.64 -6.95
CA MET A 1 4.07 -17.14 -6.20
C MET A 1 3.04 -16.65 -7.20
N ASP A 2 1.79 -17.10 -7.09
CA ASP A 2 0.75 -16.62 -7.99
C ASP A 2 0.32 -15.19 -7.65
N LYS A 3 -0.39 -14.53 -8.57
CA LYS A 3 -0.77 -13.12 -8.42
C LYS A 3 -1.70 -12.89 -7.23
N PHE A 4 -2.63 -13.80 -6.96
CA PHE A 4 -3.56 -13.68 -5.84
C PHE A 4 -2.80 -13.68 -4.51
N LEU A 5 -1.90 -14.62 -4.35
CA LEU A 5 -1.07 -14.74 -3.15
C LEU A 5 -0.13 -13.53 -3.01
N PHE A 6 0.46 -13.07 -4.10
CA PHE A 6 1.34 -11.89 -4.10
C PHE A 6 0.62 -10.66 -3.55
N TYR A 7 -0.55 -10.33 -4.10
CA TYR A 7 -1.29 -9.15 -3.66
C TYR A 7 -1.78 -9.29 -2.23
N ARG A 8 -2.20 -10.49 -1.83
CA ARG A 8 -2.66 -10.75 -0.47
C ARG A 8 -1.52 -10.59 0.54
N GLU A 9 -0.36 -11.22 0.29
CA GLU A 9 0.78 -11.14 1.19
C GLU A 9 1.35 -9.74 1.29
N TRP A 10 1.47 -9.05 0.17
CA TRP A 10 1.92 -7.68 0.12
C TRP A 10 1.04 -6.77 0.98
N SER A 11 -0.26 -6.80 0.74
CA SER A 11 -1.22 -5.95 1.45
C SER A 11 -1.27 -6.30 2.94
N ARG A 12 -1.18 -7.57 3.29
CA ARG A 12 -1.14 -8.03 4.68
C ARG A 12 0.06 -7.46 5.42
N ILE A 13 1.23 -7.52 4.80
CA ILE A 13 2.46 -7.00 5.39
C ILE A 13 2.34 -5.49 5.66
N LEU A 14 1.80 -4.73 4.71
CA LEU A 14 1.61 -3.29 4.88
C LEU A 14 0.61 -2.99 6.00
N LEU A 15 -0.51 -3.70 6.06
CA LEU A 15 -1.51 -3.52 7.13
C LEU A 15 -0.94 -3.86 8.50
N GLU A 16 -0.24 -4.97 8.63
CA GLU A 16 0.38 -5.39 9.88
C GLU A 16 1.44 -4.39 10.35
N PHE A 17 2.24 -3.86 9.43
CA PHE A 17 3.22 -2.83 9.73
C PHE A 17 2.55 -1.56 10.27
N GLU A 18 1.48 -1.09 9.64
CA GLU A 18 0.74 0.09 10.11
C GLU A 18 0.16 -0.13 11.50
N ILE A 19 -0.38 -1.33 11.77
CA ILE A 19 -0.91 -1.68 13.08
C ILE A 19 0.20 -1.63 14.13
N GLU A 20 1.38 -2.18 13.84
CA GLU A 20 2.53 -2.15 14.75
C GLU A 20 2.95 -0.72 15.07
N VAL A 21 3.02 0.14 14.05
CA VAL A 21 3.38 1.55 14.22
C VAL A 21 2.36 2.26 15.10
N MET A 22 1.08 2.07 14.86
CA MET A 22 0.01 2.69 15.64
C MET A 22 0.01 2.22 17.09
N LYS A 23 0.23 0.92 17.33
CA LYS A 23 0.33 0.38 18.68
C LYS A 23 1.51 0.99 19.45
N SER A 24 2.62 1.23 18.78
CA SER A 24 3.81 1.82 19.40
C SER A 24 3.58 3.25 19.89
N ARG A 25 2.64 3.98 19.26
CA ARG A 25 2.30 5.35 19.64
C ARG A 25 1.44 5.40 20.91
N ASN A 26 0.77 4.31 21.25
CA ASN A 26 -0.03 4.17 22.45
C ASN A 26 -1.03 5.32 22.69
N SER A 27 -1.70 5.76 21.62
CA SER A 27 -2.69 6.84 21.66
C SER A 27 -4.10 6.29 21.68
N ASP A 28 -4.95 6.83 22.57
CA ASP A 28 -6.36 6.44 22.63
C ASP A 28 -7.11 6.78 21.33
N LEU A 29 -6.69 7.85 20.64
CA LEU A 29 -7.29 8.25 19.36
C LEU A 29 -7.07 7.22 18.25
N GLU A 30 -6.00 6.43 18.34
CA GLU A 30 -5.67 5.43 17.34
C GLU A 30 -6.32 4.07 17.56
N LYS A 31 -6.94 3.82 18.72
CA LYS A 31 -7.59 2.54 19.01
C LYS A 31 -8.69 2.19 18.00
N GLY A 32 -9.50 3.16 17.62
CA GLY A 32 -10.55 2.97 16.61
C GLY A 32 -9.98 2.67 15.24
N VAL A 33 -8.89 3.34 14.88
CA VAL A 33 -8.19 3.13 13.62
C VAL A 33 -7.56 1.74 13.57
N ILE A 34 -6.94 1.30 14.67
CA ILE A 34 -6.35 -0.04 14.78
C ILE A 34 -7.43 -1.11 14.57
N LYS A 35 -8.59 -0.95 15.21
CA LYS A 35 -9.72 -1.87 15.05
C LYS A 35 -10.16 -1.96 13.58
N GLU A 36 -10.23 -0.82 12.89
CA GLU A 36 -10.58 -0.76 11.48
C GLU A 36 -9.52 -1.46 10.61
N LYS A 37 -8.24 -1.33 10.94
CA LYS A 37 -7.17 -2.03 10.23
C LYS A 37 -7.29 -3.55 10.37
N TYR A 38 -7.65 -4.06 11.55
CA TYR A 38 -7.91 -5.49 11.74
C TYR A 38 -9.09 -5.97 10.89
N ARG A 39 -10.13 -5.14 10.79
CA ARG A 39 -11.27 -5.44 9.92
C ARG A 39 -10.83 -5.53 8.46
N LEU A 40 -9.95 -4.63 8.02
CA LEU A 40 -9.41 -4.67 6.65
C LEU A 40 -8.62 -5.95 6.39
N LEU A 41 -7.90 -6.49 7.38
CA LEU A 41 -7.22 -7.78 7.23
C LEU A 41 -8.23 -8.91 6.98
N GLU A 42 -9.37 -8.90 7.65
CA GLU A 42 -10.43 -9.89 7.42
C GLU A 42 -11.01 -9.77 6.00
N VAL A 43 -11.24 -8.54 5.54
CA VAL A 43 -11.73 -8.27 4.18
C VAL A 43 -10.71 -8.75 3.14
N LEU A 44 -9.43 -8.52 3.39
CA LEU A 44 -8.35 -8.97 2.53
C LEU A 44 -8.32 -10.49 2.40
N ASP A 45 -8.44 -11.21 3.52
CA ASP A 45 -8.46 -12.67 3.53
C ASP A 45 -9.66 -13.23 2.76
N LYS A 46 -10.84 -12.61 2.93
CA LYS A 46 -12.03 -13.00 2.15
C LYS A 46 -11.84 -12.77 0.67
N ALA A 47 -11.26 -11.62 0.29
CA ALA A 47 -10.97 -11.32 -1.11
C ALA A 47 -10.05 -12.39 -1.71
N TYR A 48 -9.06 -12.82 -0.96
CA TYR A 48 -8.16 -13.90 -1.39
C TYR A 48 -8.91 -15.23 -1.56
N GLU A 49 -9.72 -15.61 -0.57
CA GLU A 49 -10.51 -16.86 -0.63
C GLU A 49 -11.46 -16.88 -1.82
N GLN A 50 -12.09 -15.75 -2.11
CA GLN A 50 -13.04 -15.60 -3.20
C GLN A 50 -12.37 -15.33 -4.56
N LYS A 51 -11.05 -15.26 -4.60
CA LYS A 51 -10.28 -14.92 -5.80
C LYS A 51 -10.75 -13.61 -6.45
N ASN A 52 -11.06 -12.62 -5.60
CA ASN A 52 -11.49 -11.30 -6.03
C ASN A 52 -10.28 -10.44 -6.39
N MET A 53 -9.79 -10.60 -7.61
CA MET A 53 -8.59 -9.90 -8.09
C MET A 53 -8.76 -8.38 -8.09
N THR A 54 -9.95 -7.88 -8.42
CA THR A 54 -10.23 -6.45 -8.44
C THR A 54 -9.99 -5.82 -7.07
N LEU A 55 -10.50 -6.46 -6.01
CA LEU A 55 -10.34 -5.96 -4.64
C LEU A 55 -8.90 -6.11 -4.16
N LEU A 56 -8.25 -7.24 -4.48
CA LEU A 56 -6.84 -7.45 -4.12
C LEU A 56 -5.92 -6.40 -4.75
N LYS A 57 -6.15 -6.05 -6.01
CA LYS A 57 -5.39 -5.00 -6.70
C LYS A 57 -5.63 -3.63 -6.08
N ARG A 58 -6.85 -3.35 -5.61
CA ARG A 58 -7.16 -2.09 -4.91
C ARG A 58 -6.38 -2.00 -3.61
N PHE A 59 -6.38 -3.05 -2.81
CA PHE A 59 -5.55 -3.09 -1.59
C PHE A 59 -4.09 -2.80 -1.91
N PHE A 60 -3.54 -3.51 -2.89
CA PHE A 60 -2.16 -3.34 -3.32
C PHE A 60 -1.86 -1.89 -3.71
N LYS A 61 -2.67 -1.33 -4.58
CA LYS A 61 -2.48 0.02 -5.13
C LYS A 61 -2.57 1.11 -4.05
N TYR A 62 -3.65 1.10 -3.28
CA TYR A 62 -3.90 2.17 -2.31
C TYR A 62 -2.98 2.06 -1.10
N MET A 63 -2.74 0.88 -0.60
CA MET A 63 -1.85 0.70 0.54
C MET A 63 -0.41 1.05 0.20
N SER A 64 0.06 0.68 -1.00
CA SER A 64 1.40 1.04 -1.46
C SER A 64 1.55 2.56 -1.61
N ALA A 65 0.56 3.23 -2.19
CA ALA A 65 0.56 4.68 -2.36
C ALA A 65 0.59 5.40 -1.00
N ASP A 66 -0.21 4.94 -0.04
CA ASP A 66 -0.25 5.51 1.32
C ASP A 66 1.11 5.36 2.01
N MET A 67 1.75 4.21 1.88
CA MET A 67 3.06 3.98 2.50
C MET A 67 4.13 4.91 1.91
N ILE A 68 4.10 5.13 0.60
CA ILE A 68 5.05 6.02 -0.07
C ILE A 68 4.79 7.47 0.34
N GLU A 69 3.53 7.87 0.50
CA GLU A 69 3.16 9.23 0.88
C GLU A 69 3.46 9.53 2.35
N LEU A 70 3.11 8.60 3.26
CA LEU A 70 3.14 8.86 4.70
C LEU A 70 4.48 8.58 5.37
N TYR A 71 5.33 7.79 4.75
CA TYR A 71 6.60 7.35 5.34
C TYR A 71 7.77 7.70 4.44
N SER A 72 8.88 8.18 5.03
CA SER A 72 10.12 8.43 4.30
C SER A 72 10.79 7.12 3.86
N ALA A 73 11.79 7.22 2.99
CA ALA A 73 12.54 6.05 2.53
C ALA A 73 13.16 5.26 3.69
N SER A 74 13.71 5.96 4.69
CA SER A 74 14.30 5.31 5.87
C SER A 74 13.25 4.66 6.76
N GLU A 75 12.09 5.30 6.92
CA GLU A 75 10.99 4.75 7.71
C GLU A 75 10.37 3.51 7.06
N ARG A 76 10.43 3.41 5.74
CA ARG A 76 9.91 2.26 4.99
C ARG A 76 10.84 1.06 4.99
N GLU A 77 12.11 1.21 5.37
CA GLU A 77 13.08 0.12 5.28
C GLU A 77 12.67 -1.16 6.02
N PRO A 78 12.14 -1.09 7.26
CA PRO A 78 11.69 -2.32 7.94
C PRO A 78 10.60 -3.06 7.19
N VAL A 79 9.61 -2.36 6.62
CA VAL A 79 8.54 -3.01 5.84
C VAL A 79 9.06 -3.47 4.49
N ASN A 80 9.98 -2.74 3.86
CA ASN A 80 10.62 -3.14 2.62
C ASN A 80 11.38 -4.46 2.78
N ALA A 81 12.07 -4.64 3.90
CA ALA A 81 12.76 -5.90 4.20
C ALA A 81 11.78 -7.08 4.26
N ARG A 82 10.62 -6.89 4.90
CA ARG A 82 9.57 -7.90 4.97
C ARG A 82 9.00 -8.22 3.58
N LEU A 83 8.78 -7.19 2.78
CA LEU A 83 8.25 -7.36 1.41
C LEU A 83 9.23 -8.12 0.52
N ARG A 84 10.53 -7.79 0.59
CA ARG A 84 11.55 -8.51 -0.19
C ARG A 84 11.59 -9.99 0.20
N ALA A 85 11.52 -10.28 1.50
CA ALA A 85 11.58 -11.65 1.99
C ALA A 85 10.36 -12.48 1.55
N ALA A 86 9.17 -11.88 1.57
CA ALA A 86 7.91 -12.60 1.28
C ALA A 86 7.53 -12.55 -0.19
N CYS A 87 7.77 -11.43 -0.88
CA CYS A 87 7.24 -11.16 -2.23
C CYS A 87 8.34 -10.99 -3.30
N GLY A 88 9.58 -10.90 -2.91
CA GLY A 88 10.70 -10.76 -3.85
C GLY A 88 10.93 -9.35 -4.38
N GLU A 89 10.09 -8.39 -4.02
CA GLU A 89 10.26 -6.99 -4.38
C GLU A 89 9.73 -6.09 -3.27
N ASP A 90 10.00 -4.78 -3.32
CA ASP A 90 9.59 -3.83 -2.29
C ASP A 90 8.99 -2.55 -2.88
N LEU A 91 8.66 -1.59 -1.99
CA LEU A 91 8.02 -0.33 -2.36
C LEU A 91 8.90 0.57 -3.22
N THR A 92 10.23 0.43 -3.16
CA THR A 92 11.16 1.27 -3.93
C THR A 92 10.86 1.23 -5.42
N LYS A 93 10.52 0.05 -5.94
CA LYS A 93 10.18 -0.16 -7.35
C LYS A 93 8.94 0.66 -7.75
N TYR A 94 7.95 0.72 -6.88
CA TYR A 94 6.69 1.43 -7.14
C TYR A 94 6.82 2.93 -6.94
N ASP A 95 7.68 3.36 -6.02
CA ASP A 95 7.99 4.76 -5.80
C ASP A 95 8.54 5.39 -7.08
N LYS A 96 9.50 4.73 -7.74
CA LYS A 96 10.07 5.20 -9.02
C LYS A 96 9.02 5.27 -10.12
N ARG A 97 8.15 4.27 -10.22
CA ARG A 97 7.07 4.24 -11.21
C ARG A 97 6.09 5.38 -11.00
N LEU A 98 5.72 5.66 -9.76
CA LEU A 98 4.83 6.75 -9.41
C LEU A 98 5.45 8.08 -9.80
N ALA A 99 6.71 8.32 -9.45
CA ALA A 99 7.43 9.54 -9.80
C ALA A 99 7.48 9.75 -11.30
N ASN A 100 7.81 8.70 -12.07
CA ASN A 100 7.87 8.75 -13.52
C ASN A 100 6.50 9.08 -14.14
N SER A 101 5.42 8.50 -13.58
CA SER A 101 4.05 8.78 -14.02
C SER A 101 3.67 10.24 -13.80
N VAL A 102 4.00 10.79 -12.62
CA VAL A 102 3.74 12.20 -12.28
C VAL A 102 4.50 13.13 -13.23
N GLN A 103 5.78 12.85 -13.49
CA GLN A 103 6.58 13.65 -14.40
C GLN A 103 6.01 13.69 -15.81
N ARG A 104 5.53 12.57 -16.33
CA ARG A 104 4.90 12.50 -17.65
C ARG A 104 3.62 13.33 -17.71
N ILE A 105 2.80 13.29 -16.68
CA ILE A 105 1.57 14.07 -16.59
C ILE A 105 1.90 15.58 -16.56
N VAL A 106 2.87 15.98 -15.77
CA VAL A 106 3.32 17.38 -15.67
C VAL A 106 3.86 17.89 -17.01
N LYS A 107 4.69 17.10 -17.71
CA LYS A 107 5.23 17.46 -19.02
C LYS A 107 4.14 17.68 -20.05
N ARG A 108 3.07 16.90 -20.02
CA ARG A 108 1.94 17.03 -20.94
C ARG A 108 1.12 18.29 -20.69
N GLY A 109 1.18 18.83 -19.46
CA GLY A 109 0.52 20.07 -19.10
C GLY A 109 -0.96 19.95 -18.80
N LYS A 110 -1.53 18.74 -18.74
CA LYS A 110 -2.92 18.54 -18.34
C LYS A 110 -3.15 17.15 -17.75
N ILE A 111 -4.18 17.06 -16.92
CA ILE A 111 -4.65 15.82 -16.31
C ILE A 111 -5.78 15.25 -17.16
N ARG A 112 -5.67 13.98 -17.57
CA ARG A 112 -6.65 13.34 -18.47
C ARG A 112 -7.87 12.82 -17.73
N ASN A 113 -7.69 12.31 -16.50
CA ASN A 113 -8.76 11.66 -15.74
C ASN A 113 -8.46 11.68 -14.24
N GLY A 114 -9.37 11.14 -13.44
CA GLY A 114 -9.24 11.11 -11.98
C GLY A 114 -8.00 10.34 -11.49
N ASP A 115 -7.63 9.26 -12.16
CA ASP A 115 -6.45 8.48 -11.79
C ASP A 115 -5.17 9.29 -11.94
N GLU A 116 -5.04 10.06 -13.00
CA GLU A 116 -3.90 10.95 -13.20
C GLU A 116 -3.89 12.06 -12.16
N TYR A 117 -5.05 12.61 -11.81
CA TYR A 117 -5.18 13.62 -10.76
C TYR A 117 -4.68 13.07 -9.41
N GLU A 118 -5.06 11.86 -9.04
CA GLU A 118 -4.60 11.22 -7.81
C GLU A 118 -3.09 11.00 -7.80
N LYS A 119 -2.49 10.62 -8.93
CA LYS A 119 -1.04 10.48 -9.05
C LYS A 119 -0.31 11.80 -8.83
N VAL A 120 -0.84 12.90 -9.36
CA VAL A 120 -0.24 14.24 -9.19
C VAL A 120 -0.35 14.70 -7.74
N ARG A 121 -1.45 14.38 -7.04
CA ARG A 121 -1.64 14.72 -5.64
C ARG A 121 -0.66 14.00 -4.71
N THR A 122 -0.30 12.79 -5.06
CA THR A 122 0.64 12.00 -4.26
C THR A 122 2.05 12.28 -4.65
#